data_e7a92911fb305e3c55fc2f2ee9c5fa2b
#
_entry.id   e7a92911fb305e3c55fc2f2ee9c5fa2b
#
_cell.length_a   1.000
_cell.length_b   1.000
_cell.length_c   1.000
_cell.angle_alpha   90.00
_cell.angle_beta   90.00
_cell.angle_gamma   90.00
#
_symmetry.space_group_name_H-M   'P 1'
#
loop_
_entity.id
_entity.type
_entity.pdbx_description
1 polymer ?
#
loop_
_entity_poly.entity_id
_entity_poly.type
_entity_poly.pdbx_seq_one_letter_code
_entity_poly.pdbx_strand_id
1 'polypeptide(L)'
;MISRLRGVSVGRTPDGFVLDVNGVGYLLAATPGAVRAADAGGEVVVETYLHVREDALQLYGFADRAERELFLHLLSVAGIGPKVALAIVSGSPAADLRRAIVLQDAARFQAIPGVGKKTAERIVLELKEKLGAEDPVPISSAAGTSTHVTARDALVELGYSLVEAEQALAAIDPELPAEERVRLALRQAA
;
A
#
# COMPACT_ATOMS: atom_id res chain seq x y z
N MET A 1 -12.00 -19.36 4.31
CA MET A 1 -11.61 -18.12 3.59
C MET A 1 -10.24 -18.32 2.97
N ILE A 2 -10.06 -17.94 1.68
CA ILE A 2 -8.77 -18.10 0.98
C ILE A 2 -8.04 -16.77 1.09
N SER A 3 -6.96 -16.72 1.91
CA SER A 3 -6.21 -15.49 2.19
C SER A 3 -4.83 -15.43 1.53
N ARG A 4 -4.34 -16.58 1.05
CA ARG A 4 -3.04 -16.71 0.41
C ARG A 4 -3.01 -17.97 -0.42
N LEU A 5 -2.39 -17.93 -1.59
CA LEU A 5 -2.14 -19.07 -2.45
C LEU A 5 -0.66 -19.13 -2.83
N ARG A 6 -0.16 -20.35 -3.03
CA ARG A 6 1.18 -20.62 -3.56
C ARG A 6 1.05 -21.62 -4.69
N GLY A 7 1.63 -21.32 -5.84
CA GLY A 7 1.55 -22.19 -7.01
C GLY A 7 2.27 -21.61 -8.22
N VAL A 8 1.96 -22.13 -9.40
CA VAL A 8 2.57 -21.72 -10.66
C VAL A 8 1.51 -21.09 -11.55
N SER A 9 1.83 -19.96 -12.18
CA SER A 9 0.94 -19.32 -13.15
C SER A 9 0.89 -20.15 -14.44
N VAL A 10 -0.32 -20.57 -14.84
CA VAL A 10 -0.55 -21.44 -16.02
C VAL A 10 -1.30 -20.74 -17.15
N GLY A 11 -1.76 -19.51 -16.95
CA GLY A 11 -2.46 -18.76 -17.99
C GLY A 11 -2.78 -17.32 -17.59
N ARG A 12 -2.70 -16.42 -18.57
CA ARG A 12 -3.05 -15.01 -18.43
C ARG A 12 -4.51 -14.77 -18.79
N THR A 13 -5.14 -13.83 -18.13
CA THR A 13 -6.46 -13.29 -18.47
C THR A 13 -6.37 -11.76 -18.58
N PRO A 14 -7.36 -11.07 -19.18
CA PRO A 14 -7.33 -9.61 -19.26
C PRO A 14 -7.19 -8.91 -17.91
N ASP A 15 -7.79 -9.47 -16.87
CA ASP A 15 -7.83 -8.86 -15.54
C ASP A 15 -6.89 -9.54 -14.52
N GLY A 16 -6.07 -10.52 -14.96
CA GLY A 16 -5.20 -11.26 -14.03
C GLY A 16 -4.61 -12.54 -14.61
N PHE A 17 -4.68 -13.63 -13.87
CA PHE A 17 -4.09 -14.92 -14.28
C PHE A 17 -4.75 -16.10 -13.56
N VAL A 18 -4.46 -17.31 -14.07
CA VAL A 18 -4.81 -18.59 -13.43
C VAL A 18 -3.57 -19.13 -12.69
N LEU A 19 -3.71 -19.37 -11.40
CA LEU A 19 -2.69 -19.99 -10.56
C LEU A 19 -3.03 -21.45 -10.33
N ASP A 20 -2.16 -22.35 -10.77
CA ASP A 20 -2.24 -23.78 -10.44
C ASP A 20 -1.67 -24.02 -9.05
N VAL A 21 -2.48 -24.57 -8.18
CA VAL A 21 -2.09 -25.02 -6.85
C VAL A 21 -2.39 -26.50 -6.73
N ASN A 22 -1.38 -27.33 -6.92
CA ASN A 22 -1.46 -28.81 -6.87
C ASN A 22 -2.57 -29.38 -7.79
N GLY A 23 -2.66 -28.89 -9.03
CA GLY A 23 -3.64 -29.37 -10.02
C GLY A 23 -5.01 -28.69 -9.95
N VAL A 24 -5.20 -27.69 -9.07
CA VAL A 24 -6.41 -26.85 -9.03
C VAL A 24 -6.10 -25.46 -9.53
N GLY A 25 -6.74 -25.08 -10.64
CA GLY A 25 -6.59 -23.75 -11.24
C GLY A 25 -7.48 -22.69 -10.55
N TYR A 26 -6.86 -21.72 -9.88
CA TYR A 26 -7.54 -20.58 -9.29
C TYR A 26 -7.46 -19.37 -10.21
N LEU A 27 -8.61 -18.86 -10.66
CA LEU A 27 -8.69 -17.62 -11.43
C LEU A 27 -8.65 -16.42 -10.49
N LEU A 28 -7.66 -15.55 -10.66
CA LEU A 28 -7.47 -14.35 -9.84
C LEU A 28 -7.62 -13.08 -10.69
N ALA A 29 -8.47 -12.15 -10.28
CA ALA A 29 -8.35 -10.77 -10.69
C ALA A 29 -7.24 -10.12 -9.85
N ALA A 30 -6.18 -9.59 -10.48
CA ALA A 30 -4.95 -9.33 -9.76
C ALA A 30 -4.35 -7.94 -10.05
N THR A 31 -3.61 -7.41 -9.08
CA THR A 31 -2.83 -6.18 -9.26
C THR A 31 -1.71 -6.39 -10.28
N PRO A 32 -1.25 -5.32 -10.95
CA PRO A 32 -0.09 -5.41 -11.85
C PRO A 32 1.16 -5.95 -11.16
N GLY A 33 1.31 -5.72 -9.85
CA GLY A 33 2.40 -6.28 -9.04
C GLY A 33 2.34 -7.80 -8.96
N ALA A 34 1.17 -8.36 -8.62
CA ALA A 34 0.95 -9.81 -8.55
C ALA A 34 1.11 -10.47 -9.93
N VAL A 35 0.62 -9.80 -10.96
CA VAL A 35 0.76 -10.27 -12.34
C VAL A 35 2.23 -10.34 -12.77
N ARG A 36 3.05 -9.30 -12.50
CA ARG A 36 4.49 -9.32 -12.79
C ARG A 36 5.22 -10.42 -12.03
N ALA A 37 4.86 -10.66 -10.76
CA ALA A 37 5.43 -11.76 -9.98
C ALA A 37 5.09 -13.12 -10.59
N ALA A 38 3.87 -13.30 -11.07
CA ALA A 38 3.43 -14.52 -11.75
C ALA A 38 4.13 -14.76 -13.10
N ASP A 39 4.48 -13.68 -13.83
CA ASP A 39 5.18 -13.76 -15.12
C ASP A 39 6.69 -14.04 -15.00
N ALA A 40 7.28 -13.78 -13.85
CA ALA A 40 8.69 -14.10 -13.62
C ALA A 40 9.01 -15.60 -13.72
N GLY A 41 7.96 -16.44 -13.73
CA GLY A 41 8.06 -17.87 -13.83
C GLY A 41 8.37 -18.57 -12.49
N GLY A 42 8.13 -19.88 -12.45
CA GLY A 42 8.29 -20.65 -11.23
C GLY A 42 7.14 -20.50 -10.23
N GLU A 43 7.40 -20.91 -9.01
CA GLU A 43 6.41 -20.85 -7.93
C GLU A 43 6.28 -19.41 -7.40
N VAL A 44 5.06 -18.91 -7.32
CA VAL A 44 4.72 -17.59 -6.80
C VAL A 44 3.80 -17.70 -5.59
N VAL A 45 3.97 -16.78 -4.65
CA VAL A 45 3.07 -16.60 -3.52
C VAL A 45 2.23 -15.34 -3.79
N VAL A 46 0.91 -15.47 -3.67
CA VAL A 46 -0.05 -14.41 -3.92
C VAL A 46 -0.92 -14.23 -2.68
N GLU A 47 -0.96 -13.03 -2.13
CA GLU A 47 -1.93 -12.68 -1.10
C GLU A 47 -3.30 -12.55 -1.75
N THR A 48 -4.37 -13.05 -1.12
CA THR A 48 -5.68 -13.13 -1.74
C THR A 48 -6.82 -12.61 -0.87
N TYR A 49 -7.89 -12.20 -1.53
CA TYR A 49 -9.19 -11.93 -0.92
C TYR A 49 -10.27 -12.67 -1.71
N LEU A 50 -11.05 -13.48 -1.01
CA LEU A 50 -12.20 -14.16 -1.60
C LEU A 50 -13.46 -13.32 -1.36
N HIS A 51 -14.05 -12.82 -2.44
CA HIS A 51 -15.35 -12.17 -2.42
C HIS A 51 -16.44 -13.19 -2.73
N VAL A 52 -17.36 -13.36 -1.79
CA VAL A 52 -18.46 -14.32 -1.89
C VAL A 52 -19.76 -13.57 -2.10
N ARG A 53 -20.51 -13.94 -3.14
CA ARG A 53 -21.90 -13.51 -3.39
C ARG A 53 -22.78 -14.73 -3.57
N GLU A 54 -24.08 -14.55 -3.62
CA GLU A 54 -25.05 -15.63 -3.84
C GLU A 54 -24.80 -16.36 -5.17
N ASP A 55 -24.38 -15.63 -6.19
CA ASP A 55 -24.23 -16.10 -7.56
C ASP A 55 -22.77 -16.22 -8.03
N ALA A 56 -21.77 -15.81 -7.22
CA ALA A 56 -20.38 -15.80 -7.64
C ALA A 56 -19.36 -15.90 -6.50
N LEU A 57 -18.25 -16.60 -6.82
CA LEU A 57 -17.02 -16.60 -6.02
C LEU A 57 -15.94 -15.91 -6.84
N GLN A 58 -15.41 -14.79 -6.35
CA GLN A 58 -14.36 -14.04 -7.03
C GLN A 58 -13.13 -13.95 -6.16
N LEU A 59 -11.98 -14.40 -6.68
CA LEU A 59 -10.68 -14.21 -6.04
C LEU A 59 -9.99 -12.96 -6.57
N TYR A 60 -9.45 -12.18 -5.65
CA TYR A 60 -8.57 -11.04 -5.91
C TYR A 60 -7.17 -11.37 -5.44
N GLY A 61 -6.15 -11.03 -6.24
CA GLY A 61 -4.75 -11.35 -5.99
C GLY A 61 -3.87 -10.10 -5.87
N PHE A 62 -2.98 -10.10 -4.89
CA PHE A 62 -2.10 -8.99 -4.54
C PHE A 62 -0.66 -9.46 -4.46
N ALA A 63 0.30 -8.58 -4.82
CA ALA A 63 1.72 -8.90 -4.78
C ALA A 63 2.22 -9.11 -3.34
N ASP A 64 1.66 -8.34 -2.41
CA ASP A 64 2.06 -8.35 -1.01
C ASP A 64 0.89 -8.06 -0.06
N ARG A 65 1.20 -8.15 1.23
CA ARG A 65 0.24 -7.90 2.30
C ARG A 65 -0.22 -6.43 2.35
N ALA A 66 0.66 -5.48 2.02
CA ALA A 66 0.32 -4.05 2.07
C ALA A 66 -0.73 -3.67 1.00
N GLU A 67 -0.62 -4.22 -0.22
CA GLU A 67 -1.65 -4.08 -1.26
C GLU A 67 -2.99 -4.68 -0.81
N ARG A 68 -2.96 -5.89 -0.22
CA ARG A 68 -4.18 -6.56 0.26
C ARG A 68 -4.84 -5.80 1.41
N GLU A 69 -4.09 -5.31 2.39
CA GLU A 69 -4.61 -4.52 3.51
C GLU A 69 -5.25 -3.23 3.04
N LEU A 70 -4.58 -2.49 2.15
CA LEU A 70 -5.15 -1.29 1.56
C LEU A 70 -6.46 -1.57 0.80
N PHE A 71 -6.51 -2.67 0.05
CA PHE A 71 -7.74 -3.12 -0.61
C PHE A 71 -8.87 -3.36 0.39
N LEU A 72 -8.60 -4.03 1.53
CA LEU A 72 -9.60 -4.28 2.57
C LEU A 72 -10.09 -2.97 3.22
N HIS A 73 -9.20 -2.02 3.47
CA HIS A 73 -9.58 -0.70 3.95
C HIS A 73 -10.49 0.03 2.95
N LEU A 74 -10.15 0.00 1.65
CA LEU A 74 -10.97 0.60 0.61
C LEU A 74 -12.38 -0.02 0.55
N LEU A 75 -12.52 -1.34 0.73
CA LEU A 75 -13.82 -2.00 0.77
C LEU A 75 -14.70 -1.54 1.94
N SER A 76 -14.11 -1.03 3.01
CA SER A 76 -14.87 -0.50 4.15
C SER A 76 -15.42 0.91 3.92
N VAL A 77 -15.05 1.56 2.81
CA VAL A 77 -15.55 2.89 2.44
C VAL A 77 -16.87 2.74 1.66
N ALA A 78 -17.90 3.44 2.10
CA ALA A 78 -19.21 3.36 1.48
C ALA A 78 -19.17 3.76 -0.01
N GLY A 79 -19.69 2.88 -0.88
CA GLY A 79 -19.72 3.08 -2.34
C GLY A 79 -18.49 2.55 -3.08
N ILE A 80 -17.54 1.92 -2.39
CA ILE A 80 -16.39 1.25 -3.02
C ILE A 80 -16.61 -0.26 -3.01
N GLY A 81 -16.79 -0.81 -4.21
CA GLY A 81 -16.82 -2.26 -4.42
C GLY A 81 -15.45 -2.83 -4.81
N PRO A 82 -15.32 -4.17 -4.85
CA PRO A 82 -14.04 -4.83 -5.12
C PRO A 82 -13.37 -4.43 -6.43
N LYS A 83 -14.13 -4.18 -7.51
CA LYS A 83 -13.56 -3.73 -8.79
C LYS A 83 -12.90 -2.36 -8.68
N VAL A 84 -13.56 -1.42 -8.00
CA VAL A 84 -13.02 -0.06 -7.81
C VAL A 84 -11.82 -0.11 -6.85
N ALA A 85 -11.92 -0.87 -5.76
CA ALA A 85 -10.81 -1.05 -4.82
C ALA A 85 -9.57 -1.66 -5.52
N LEU A 86 -9.76 -2.68 -6.39
CA LEU A 86 -8.66 -3.25 -7.17
C LEU A 86 -8.05 -2.22 -8.13
N ALA A 87 -8.88 -1.43 -8.82
CA ALA A 87 -8.40 -0.37 -9.71
C ALA A 87 -7.55 0.67 -8.96
N ILE A 88 -7.97 1.05 -7.74
CA ILE A 88 -7.22 1.99 -6.89
C ILE A 88 -5.85 1.41 -6.52
N VAL A 89 -5.81 0.18 -5.97
CA VAL A 89 -4.55 -0.47 -5.55
C VAL A 89 -3.64 -0.78 -6.74
N SER A 90 -4.20 -0.96 -7.94
CA SER A 90 -3.45 -1.16 -9.17
C SER A 90 -2.85 0.11 -9.76
N GLY A 91 -3.38 1.28 -9.40
CA GLY A 91 -3.00 2.57 -10.00
C GLY A 91 -1.71 3.18 -9.47
N SER A 92 -1.27 2.79 -8.27
CA SER A 92 -0.04 3.30 -7.63
C SER A 92 0.42 2.36 -6.53
N PRO A 93 1.70 2.41 -6.13
CA PRO A 93 2.20 1.65 -4.98
C PRO A 93 1.38 1.92 -3.71
N ALA A 94 1.16 0.87 -2.89
CA ALA A 94 0.35 0.97 -1.67
C ALA A 94 0.87 2.05 -0.70
N ALA A 95 2.20 2.20 -0.59
CA ALA A 95 2.83 3.24 0.22
C ALA A 95 2.45 4.66 -0.22
N ASP A 96 2.44 4.91 -1.54
CA ASP A 96 2.06 6.20 -2.11
C ASP A 96 0.58 6.52 -1.90
N LEU A 97 -0.28 5.51 -2.03
CA LEU A 97 -1.71 5.67 -1.77
C LEU A 97 -2.00 5.93 -0.30
N ARG A 98 -1.33 5.23 0.63
CA ARG A 98 -1.40 5.50 2.07
C ARG A 98 -0.94 6.91 2.39
N ARG A 99 0.18 7.36 1.80
CA ARG A 99 0.67 8.75 1.94
C ARG A 99 -0.36 9.77 1.45
N ALA A 100 -0.98 9.54 0.29
CA ALA A 100 -2.03 10.41 -0.24
C ALA A 100 -3.25 10.49 0.71
N ILE A 101 -3.62 9.39 1.37
CA ILE A 101 -4.69 9.38 2.38
C ILE A 101 -4.30 10.25 3.58
N VAL A 102 -3.10 10.08 4.13
CA VAL A 102 -2.61 10.86 5.27
C VAL A 102 -2.56 12.36 4.94
N LEU A 103 -2.09 12.72 3.74
CA LEU A 103 -1.99 14.09 3.25
C LEU A 103 -3.35 14.66 2.75
N GLN A 104 -4.41 13.86 2.77
CA GLN A 104 -5.75 14.22 2.27
C GLN A 104 -5.76 14.63 0.79
N ASP A 105 -4.86 14.07 -0.02
CA ASP A 105 -4.78 14.32 -1.46
C ASP A 105 -5.88 13.54 -2.21
N ALA A 106 -7.10 14.10 -2.22
CA ALA A 106 -8.23 13.53 -2.94
C ALA A 106 -8.04 13.56 -4.46
N ALA A 107 -7.25 14.51 -5.00
CA ALA A 107 -7.03 14.64 -6.44
C ALA A 107 -6.36 13.39 -7.03
N ARG A 108 -5.45 12.78 -6.28
CA ARG A 108 -4.77 11.54 -6.67
C ARG A 108 -5.75 10.38 -6.91
N PHE A 109 -6.79 10.29 -6.09
CA PHE A 109 -7.83 9.25 -6.23
C PHE A 109 -8.80 9.56 -7.36
N GLN A 110 -9.09 10.84 -7.64
CA GLN A 110 -9.96 11.24 -8.76
C GLN A 110 -9.36 10.88 -10.14
N ALA A 111 -8.05 10.77 -10.24
CA ALA A 111 -7.38 10.34 -11.47
C ALA A 111 -7.65 8.87 -11.84
N ILE A 112 -8.20 8.08 -10.90
CA ILE A 112 -8.45 6.65 -11.08
C ILE A 112 -9.82 6.43 -11.71
N PRO A 113 -9.93 5.67 -12.82
CA PRO A 113 -11.21 5.38 -13.47
C PRO A 113 -12.23 4.78 -12.49
N GLY A 114 -13.43 5.32 -12.47
CA GLY A 114 -14.51 4.89 -11.58
C GLY A 114 -14.52 5.58 -10.20
N VAL A 115 -13.56 6.49 -9.92
CA VAL A 115 -13.53 7.27 -8.68
C VAL A 115 -13.90 8.74 -8.96
N GLY A 116 -15.11 9.13 -8.58
CA GLY A 116 -15.55 10.52 -8.69
C GLY A 116 -15.08 11.38 -7.50
N LYS A 117 -15.23 12.71 -7.62
CA LYS A 117 -14.83 13.68 -6.59
C LYS A 117 -15.34 13.32 -5.19
N LYS A 118 -16.64 13.06 -5.04
CA LYS A 118 -17.25 12.70 -3.74
C LYS A 118 -16.69 11.40 -3.15
N THR A 119 -16.39 10.41 -4.01
CA THR A 119 -15.80 9.13 -3.58
C THR A 119 -14.35 9.34 -3.14
N ALA A 120 -13.57 10.13 -3.87
CA ALA A 120 -12.19 10.45 -3.51
C ALA A 120 -12.10 11.19 -2.16
N GLU A 121 -12.93 12.22 -1.96
CA GLU A 121 -13.02 12.94 -0.69
C GLU A 121 -13.40 12.01 0.48
N ARG A 122 -14.33 11.09 0.25
CA ARG A 122 -14.73 10.08 1.23
C ARG A 122 -13.60 9.10 1.56
N ILE A 123 -12.86 8.62 0.54
CA ILE A 123 -11.70 7.74 0.73
C ILE A 123 -10.71 8.37 1.70
N VAL A 124 -10.27 9.60 1.42
CA VAL A 124 -9.25 10.24 2.25
C VAL A 124 -9.75 10.56 3.65
N LEU A 125 -11.02 10.95 3.81
CA LEU A 125 -11.61 11.24 5.11
C LEU A 125 -11.74 9.98 5.98
N GLU A 126 -12.45 8.94 5.48
CA GLU A 126 -12.74 7.73 6.26
C GLU A 126 -11.48 6.89 6.52
N LEU A 127 -10.55 6.82 5.56
CA LEU A 127 -9.34 6.02 5.73
C LEU A 127 -8.26 6.73 6.55
N LYS A 128 -8.22 8.07 6.59
CA LYS A 128 -7.30 8.79 7.47
C LYS A 128 -7.55 8.43 8.93
N GLU A 129 -8.80 8.38 9.37
CA GLU A 129 -9.15 8.01 10.74
C GLU A 129 -8.75 6.56 11.06
N LYS A 130 -8.97 5.64 10.10
CA LYS A 130 -8.64 4.20 10.27
C LYS A 130 -7.14 3.93 10.23
N LEU A 131 -6.41 4.51 9.29
CA LEU A 131 -4.97 4.34 9.16
C LEU A 131 -4.17 5.13 10.20
N GLY A 132 -4.75 6.18 10.78
CA GLY A 132 -4.16 6.93 11.89
C GLY A 132 -4.29 6.22 13.24
N ALA A 133 -5.21 5.23 13.36
CA ALA A 133 -5.41 4.42 14.57
C ALA A 133 -4.67 3.08 14.53
N GLU A 134 -4.25 2.62 13.35
CA GLU A 134 -3.59 1.34 13.14
C GLU A 134 -2.19 1.57 12.58
N ASP A 135 -1.19 1.50 13.44
CA ASP A 135 0.25 1.39 13.21
C ASP A 135 1.04 2.61 12.68
N PRO A 136 2.19 2.87 13.29
CA PRO A 136 3.32 3.43 12.57
C PRO A 136 3.72 2.38 11.52
N VAL A 137 3.50 2.68 10.25
CA VAL A 137 3.87 1.83 9.11
C VAL A 137 5.33 1.41 9.28
N PRO A 138 5.67 0.12 9.42
CA PRO A 138 7.05 -0.30 9.27
C PRO A 138 7.40 -0.09 7.81
N ILE A 139 8.16 0.95 7.53
CA ILE A 139 8.70 1.25 6.21
C ILE A 139 9.70 0.14 5.89
N SER A 140 9.24 -0.86 5.14
CA SER A 140 10.12 -1.89 4.58
C SER A 140 11.12 -1.24 3.63
N SER A 141 12.35 -1.36 3.99
CA SER A 141 13.57 -0.80 3.44
C SER A 141 13.75 -1.04 1.93
N ALA A 142 13.72 0.05 1.17
CA ALA A 142 14.63 0.19 0.03
C ALA A 142 15.85 0.97 0.56
N ALA A 143 17.00 0.35 0.51
CA ALA A 143 18.25 0.91 1.04
C ALA A 143 18.58 2.26 0.37
N GLY A 144 18.74 3.31 1.19
CA GLY A 144 19.17 4.64 0.79
C GLY A 144 18.22 5.79 1.17
N THR A 145 16.89 5.56 1.14
CA THR A 145 15.87 6.56 1.55
C THR A 145 15.37 6.32 2.99
N SER A 146 15.67 5.16 3.54
CA SER A 146 15.18 4.66 4.83
C SER A 146 15.67 5.48 6.03
N THR A 147 16.96 5.82 6.05
CA THR A 147 17.60 6.50 7.18
C THR A 147 17.07 7.92 7.37
N HIS A 148 16.77 8.63 6.28
CA HIS A 148 16.21 9.99 6.36
C HIS A 148 14.78 9.98 6.90
N VAL A 149 13.94 9.08 6.39
CA VAL A 149 12.53 8.96 6.82
C VAL A 149 12.45 8.55 8.28
N THR A 150 13.26 7.58 8.72
CA THR A 150 13.31 7.14 10.12
C THR A 150 13.75 8.27 11.06
N ALA A 151 14.77 9.05 10.68
CA ALA A 151 15.24 10.18 11.48
C ALA A 151 14.20 11.30 11.57
N ARG A 152 13.51 11.62 10.46
CA ARG A 152 12.44 12.61 10.43
C ARG A 152 11.26 12.21 11.30
N ASP A 153 10.81 10.97 11.19
CA ASP A 153 9.64 10.46 11.92
C ASP A 153 9.93 10.44 13.42
N ALA A 154 11.16 10.10 13.84
CA ALA A 154 11.59 10.20 15.23
C ALA A 154 11.56 11.64 15.78
N LEU A 155 11.93 12.64 14.98
CA LEU A 155 11.83 14.06 15.37
C LEU A 155 10.36 14.50 15.49
N VAL A 156 9.48 14.01 14.63
CA VAL A 156 8.05 14.29 14.72
C VAL A 156 7.45 13.67 15.98
N GLU A 157 7.83 12.46 16.37
CA GLU A 157 7.42 11.83 17.63
C GLU A 157 7.91 12.60 18.86
N LEU A 158 9.05 13.29 18.76
CA LEU A 158 9.58 14.17 19.80
C LEU A 158 8.90 15.54 19.85
N GLY A 159 7.89 15.79 18.97
CA GLY A 159 7.06 16.99 18.99
C GLY A 159 7.43 18.06 17.96
N TYR A 160 8.40 17.84 17.09
CA TYR A 160 8.71 18.74 15.99
C TYR A 160 7.64 18.63 14.89
N SER A 161 7.30 19.74 14.25
CA SER A 161 6.49 19.68 13.03
C SER A 161 7.27 19.01 11.89
N LEU A 162 6.57 18.51 10.88
CA LEU A 162 7.21 17.88 9.70
C LEU A 162 8.21 18.82 9.03
N VAL A 163 7.88 20.13 8.97
CA VAL A 163 8.72 21.16 8.34
C VAL A 163 9.99 21.41 9.14
N GLU A 164 9.87 21.50 10.47
CA GLU A 164 11.01 21.68 11.37
C GLU A 164 11.94 20.46 11.37
N ALA A 165 11.37 19.24 11.36
CA ALA A 165 12.14 18.00 11.26
C ALA A 165 12.94 17.92 9.94
N GLU A 166 12.31 18.25 8.81
CA GLU A 166 12.99 18.30 7.50
C GLU A 166 14.11 19.37 7.47
N GLN A 167 13.86 20.56 8.01
CA GLN A 167 14.87 21.63 8.09
C GLN A 167 16.05 21.23 8.98
N ALA A 168 15.78 20.62 10.13
CA ALA A 168 16.83 20.16 11.04
C ALA A 168 17.73 19.06 10.44
N LEU A 169 17.14 18.19 9.58
CA LEU A 169 17.88 17.12 8.90
C LEU A 169 18.59 17.55 7.62
N ALA A 170 18.18 18.68 7.00
CA ALA A 170 18.73 19.14 5.73
C ALA A 170 20.24 19.48 5.78
N ALA A 171 20.73 19.90 6.96
CA ALA A 171 22.14 20.26 7.17
C ALA A 171 23.02 19.08 7.65
N ILE A 172 22.43 17.88 7.80
CA ILE A 172 23.10 16.71 8.37
C ILE A 172 23.40 15.69 7.26
N ASP A 173 24.58 15.09 7.33
CA ASP A 173 25.03 14.08 6.34
C ASP A 173 23.98 12.96 6.18
N PRO A 174 23.46 12.74 4.96
CA PRO A 174 22.45 11.73 4.68
C PRO A 174 22.93 10.29 4.87
N GLU A 175 24.24 10.04 4.84
CA GLU A 175 24.84 8.71 4.98
C GLU A 175 24.93 8.23 6.44
N LEU A 176 24.73 9.13 7.41
CA LEU A 176 24.77 8.78 8.85
C LEU A 176 23.55 7.93 9.25
N PRO A 177 23.71 7.03 10.24
CA PRO A 177 22.61 6.28 10.85
C PRO A 177 21.51 7.21 11.39
N ALA A 178 20.24 6.77 11.33
CA ALA A 178 19.09 7.58 11.75
C ALA A 178 19.22 8.13 13.18
N GLU A 179 19.70 7.31 14.13
CA GLU A 179 19.92 7.71 15.53
C GLU A 179 20.92 8.86 15.67
N GLU A 180 21.99 8.83 14.87
CA GLU A 180 23.03 9.86 14.93
C GLU A 180 22.53 11.16 14.29
N ARG A 181 21.76 11.07 13.22
CA ARG A 181 21.09 12.21 12.58
C ARG A 181 20.09 12.88 13.52
N VAL A 182 19.26 12.12 14.23
CA VAL A 182 18.33 12.64 15.25
C VAL A 182 19.09 13.35 16.36
N ARG A 183 20.19 12.75 16.86
CA ARG A 183 21.01 13.34 17.92
C ARG A 183 21.64 14.67 17.49
N LEU A 184 22.12 14.74 16.27
CA LEU A 184 22.71 15.97 15.71
C LEU A 184 21.65 17.06 15.50
N ALA A 185 20.46 16.70 14.97
CA ALA A 185 19.33 17.61 14.80
C ALA A 185 18.89 18.23 16.12
N LEU A 186 18.75 17.42 17.18
CA LEU A 186 18.38 17.90 18.51
C LEU A 186 19.43 18.82 19.14
N ARG A 187 20.72 18.60 18.83
CA ARG A 187 21.81 19.51 19.29
C ARG A 187 21.82 20.85 18.59
N GLN A 188 21.36 20.93 17.35
CA GLN A 188 21.29 22.19 16.60
C GLN A 188 20.03 22.99 16.95
N ALA A 189 18.98 22.33 17.47
CA ALA A 189 17.72 22.96 17.86
C ALA A 189 17.68 23.42 19.34
N ALA A 190 18.71 23.08 20.15
CA ALA A 190 18.86 23.50 21.55
C ALA A 190 19.73 24.76 21.67
#